data_a9b5d0189b844a1d1efb0ff0cd76ad05
#
_entry.id   a9b5d0189b844a1d1efb0ff0cd76ad05
#
_cell.length_a   1.000
_cell.length_b   1.000
_cell.length_c   1.000
_cell.angle_alpha   90.00
_cell.angle_beta   90.00
_cell.angle_gamma   90.00
#
_symmetry.space_group_name_H-M   'P 1'
#
loop_
_entity.id
_entity.type
_entity.pdbx_description
1 polymer ?
#
loop_
_entity_poly.entity_id
_entity_poly.type
_entity_poly.pdbx_seq_one_letter_code
_entity_poly.pdbx_strand_id
1 'polypeptide(L)'
;MNDSPPVSRRRFLRDTPAAGTLLAGGAVAAATTVSEAADVDRDPRKTLRVGALNLSVYSHLGAHWARLINGPMSYTGMRITHCWDINAESAKGFAQGIQATAVQNFDDMLGKVDAVIDGGYYNHAFNHLLMAPYLKAGLPCLINRPFANSVAKTREIIDLARKHKAPILVPSAFGHNQVVTEARHYAETSKISGHHATTGAEDYPTHGIHGLYFLSRAITDAGNPIVSVAHRAEHWHKPPAVLTFEHNDKEGRTFYGTLHSGNFGVGMLQIHTDKNGNGRPFTLSIGRGALYRDTGFWIPAIWAFQQMATSGQMPQSYDQVLMKQLAYMAGWRSHLVEKGQPVRLEDVPADWDAPVKLPQRPGEAAYFERFRKLFG
;
A
#
# COMPACT_ATOMS: atom_id res chain seq x y z
N MET A 1 36.09 -0.91 38.87
CA MET A 1 36.24 -1.83 37.72
C MET A 1 35.45 -3.07 38.07
N ASN A 2 34.24 -3.18 37.55
CA ASN A 2 33.37 -4.34 37.78
C ASN A 2 33.35 -5.12 36.46
N ASP A 3 34.15 -6.16 36.40
CA ASP A 3 34.12 -7.15 35.31
C ASP A 3 33.00 -8.13 35.56
N SER A 4 31.85 -7.92 34.90
CA SER A 4 30.81 -8.95 34.79
C SER A 4 31.11 -9.79 33.56
N PRO A 5 31.14 -11.13 33.66
CA PRO A 5 31.43 -11.99 32.54
C PRO A 5 30.26 -11.98 31.50
N PRO A 6 30.52 -12.17 30.20
CA PRO A 6 29.50 -12.14 29.17
C PRO A 6 28.54 -13.31 29.35
N VAL A 7 27.23 -13.03 29.31
CA VAL A 7 26.16 -14.03 29.37
C VAL A 7 26.16 -14.86 28.11
N SER A 8 26.34 -16.18 28.26
CA SER A 8 26.37 -17.10 27.13
C SER A 8 24.99 -17.23 26.45
N ARG A 9 24.95 -17.29 25.12
CA ARG A 9 23.73 -17.49 24.30
C ARG A 9 22.86 -18.69 24.75
N ARG A 10 23.45 -19.70 25.36
CA ARG A 10 22.74 -20.87 25.86
C ARG A 10 21.93 -20.61 27.13
N ARG A 11 22.31 -19.61 27.93
CA ARG A 11 21.60 -19.24 29.15
C ARG A 11 20.35 -18.40 28.84
N PHE A 12 20.45 -17.53 27.82
CA PHE A 12 19.34 -16.68 27.38
C PHE A 12 18.12 -17.50 26.87
N LEU A 13 18.37 -18.66 26.24
CA LEU A 13 17.30 -19.53 25.71
C LEU A 13 16.66 -20.44 26.78
N ARG A 14 17.24 -20.53 27.99
CA ARG A 14 16.69 -21.38 29.07
C ARG A 14 15.76 -20.62 30.02
N ASP A 15 15.91 -19.31 30.12
CA ASP A 15 15.18 -18.49 31.09
C ASP A 15 14.02 -17.70 30.45
N THR A 16 13.73 -17.90 29.17
CA THR A 16 12.54 -17.39 28.49
C THR A 16 11.42 -18.43 28.67
N PRO A 17 10.31 -18.10 29.34
CA PRO A 17 9.16 -19.00 29.38
C PRO A 17 8.72 -19.29 27.95
N ALA A 18 8.51 -20.56 27.67
CA ALA A 18 8.21 -21.09 26.35
C ALA A 18 7.13 -20.26 25.65
N ALA A 19 7.53 -19.54 24.60
CA ALA A 19 6.64 -18.88 23.65
C ALA A 19 5.87 -19.90 22.77
N GLY A 20 5.51 -21.03 23.37
CA GLY A 20 4.89 -22.19 22.72
C GLY A 20 3.37 -22.30 22.89
N THR A 21 2.72 -21.35 23.56
CA THR A 21 1.28 -21.51 23.88
C THR A 21 0.40 -20.34 23.45
N LEU A 22 0.87 -19.46 22.58
CA LEU A 22 0.09 -18.30 22.10
C LEU A 22 -0.36 -18.42 20.62
N LEU A 23 -0.22 -19.60 20.00
CA LEU A 23 -0.71 -19.84 18.64
C LEU A 23 -2.02 -20.65 18.57
N ALA A 24 -2.62 -21.00 19.69
CA ALA A 24 -3.89 -21.72 19.73
C ALA A 24 -4.89 -20.97 20.60
N GLY A 25 -5.52 -19.92 20.09
CA GLY A 25 -6.57 -19.28 20.85
C GLY A 25 -6.99 -17.87 20.46
N GLY A 26 -6.50 -17.36 19.36
CA GLY A 26 -6.91 -16.06 18.83
C GLY A 26 -7.70 -16.21 17.54
N ALA A 27 -8.90 -16.80 17.58
CA ALA A 27 -9.91 -16.47 16.61
C ALA A 27 -10.31 -15.01 16.87
N VAL A 28 -9.51 -14.06 16.38
CA VAL A 28 -9.93 -12.67 16.24
C VAL A 28 -11.14 -12.72 15.34
N ALA A 29 -12.31 -12.38 15.88
CA ALA A 29 -13.50 -12.17 15.09
C ALA A 29 -13.11 -11.24 13.93
N ALA A 30 -13.03 -11.81 12.74
CA ALA A 30 -12.80 -11.06 11.54
C ALA A 30 -13.93 -10.04 11.46
N ALA A 31 -13.59 -8.76 11.55
CA ALA A 31 -14.51 -7.71 11.16
C ALA A 31 -15.08 -8.15 9.81
N THR A 32 -16.40 -8.14 9.69
CA THR A 32 -17.14 -8.53 8.51
C THR A 32 -16.55 -7.81 7.30
N THR A 33 -15.58 -8.46 6.66
CA THR A 33 -15.09 -8.04 5.35
C THR A 33 -16.24 -8.30 4.40
N VAL A 34 -16.84 -7.23 3.90
CA VAL A 34 -17.85 -7.33 2.84
C VAL A 34 -17.14 -7.96 1.66
N SER A 35 -17.44 -9.22 1.39
CA SER A 35 -16.92 -9.93 0.22
C SER A 35 -17.60 -9.35 -1.03
N GLU A 36 -16.99 -8.30 -1.60
CA GLU A 36 -17.41 -7.74 -2.88
C GLU A 36 -16.82 -8.53 -4.06
N ALA A 37 -15.83 -9.38 -3.80
CA ALA A 37 -15.14 -10.19 -4.80
C ALA A 37 -15.74 -11.59 -4.92
N ALA A 38 -15.47 -12.25 -6.04
CA ALA A 38 -15.93 -13.60 -6.29
C ALA A 38 -15.34 -14.60 -5.30
N ASP A 39 -16.15 -15.56 -4.85
CA ASP A 39 -15.65 -16.77 -4.21
C ASP A 39 -14.76 -17.51 -5.23
N VAL A 40 -13.47 -17.52 -4.96
CA VAL A 40 -12.51 -18.21 -5.82
C VAL A 40 -12.30 -19.61 -5.25
N ASP A 41 -13.01 -20.59 -5.84
CA ASP A 41 -12.76 -22.01 -5.53
C ASP A 41 -11.38 -22.40 -6.11
N ARG A 42 -10.37 -22.25 -5.32
CA ARG A 42 -8.98 -22.63 -5.67
C ARG A 42 -8.51 -23.77 -4.79
N ASP A 43 -7.94 -24.79 -5.44
CA ASP A 43 -7.21 -25.84 -4.73
C ASP A 43 -6.00 -25.21 -4.02
N PRO A 44 -5.97 -25.13 -2.68
CA PRO A 44 -4.88 -24.51 -1.92
C PRO A 44 -3.54 -25.21 -2.08
N ARG A 45 -3.52 -26.41 -2.68
CA ARG A 45 -2.29 -27.18 -2.96
C ARG A 45 -1.62 -26.76 -4.26
N LYS A 46 -2.31 -26.01 -5.13
CA LYS A 46 -1.72 -25.51 -6.38
C LYS A 46 -0.95 -24.23 -6.14
N THR A 47 0.26 -24.18 -6.68
CA THR A 47 1.06 -22.94 -6.69
C THR A 47 0.32 -21.84 -7.45
N LEU A 48 0.10 -20.70 -6.79
CA LEU A 48 -0.47 -19.50 -7.37
C LEU A 48 0.55 -18.89 -8.34
N ARG A 49 0.26 -18.94 -9.64
CA ARG A 49 1.11 -18.36 -10.68
C ARG A 49 0.87 -16.85 -10.75
N VAL A 50 1.91 -16.08 -10.52
CA VAL A 50 1.83 -14.62 -10.49
C VAL A 50 2.49 -14.04 -11.75
N GLY A 51 1.79 -13.12 -12.41
CA GLY A 51 2.33 -12.24 -13.44
C GLY A 51 2.92 -10.98 -12.80
N ALA A 52 4.07 -10.54 -13.28
CA ALA A 52 4.74 -9.35 -12.78
C ALA A 52 4.88 -8.28 -13.88
N LEU A 53 4.40 -7.08 -13.61
CA LEU A 53 4.47 -5.92 -14.49
C LEU A 53 5.38 -4.84 -13.91
N ASN A 54 6.12 -4.15 -14.79
CA ASN A 54 6.99 -3.03 -14.40
C ASN A 54 8.11 -3.45 -13.43
N LEU A 55 9.17 -3.97 -13.98
CA LEU A 55 10.24 -4.70 -13.28
C LEU A 55 11.51 -3.88 -13.07
N SER A 56 11.58 -2.69 -13.67
CA SER A 56 12.78 -1.88 -13.68
C SER A 56 13.23 -1.51 -12.25
N VAL A 57 14.41 -0.95 -12.11
CA VAL A 57 14.97 -0.48 -10.83
C VAL A 57 14.08 0.53 -10.09
N TYR A 58 13.10 1.09 -10.78
CA TYR A 58 12.09 2.00 -10.24
C TYR A 58 10.80 1.27 -9.87
N SER A 59 10.90 0.02 -9.51
CA SER A 59 9.81 -0.86 -9.16
C SER A 59 10.12 -1.59 -7.86
N HIS A 60 9.11 -1.77 -7.02
CA HIS A 60 9.23 -2.63 -5.86
C HIS A 60 9.49 -4.09 -6.25
N LEU A 61 8.99 -4.55 -7.40
CA LEU A 61 9.26 -5.88 -7.91
C LEU A 61 10.75 -6.09 -8.14
N GLY A 62 11.38 -5.21 -8.92
CA GLY A 62 12.79 -5.32 -9.23
C GLY A 62 13.69 -5.19 -8.00
N ALA A 63 13.32 -4.32 -7.05
CA ALA A 63 14.13 -4.05 -5.87
C ALA A 63 13.94 -5.10 -4.74
N HIS A 64 12.70 -5.56 -4.49
CA HIS A 64 12.37 -6.29 -3.27
C HIS A 64 11.42 -7.47 -3.45
N TRP A 65 10.22 -7.27 -4.04
CA TRP A 65 9.13 -8.22 -3.95
C TRP A 65 9.39 -9.55 -4.63
N ALA A 66 10.03 -9.54 -5.80
CA ALA A 66 10.31 -10.75 -6.54
C ALA A 66 11.24 -11.70 -5.78
N ARG A 67 12.24 -11.15 -5.10
CA ARG A 67 13.15 -11.92 -4.27
C ARG A 67 12.45 -12.52 -3.05
N LEU A 68 11.48 -11.81 -2.48
CA LEU A 68 10.66 -12.34 -1.39
C LEU A 68 9.76 -13.47 -1.88
N ILE A 69 9.01 -13.26 -2.97
CA ILE A 69 8.00 -14.20 -3.47
C ILE A 69 8.65 -15.48 -3.97
N ASN A 70 9.68 -15.39 -4.82
CA ASN A 70 10.37 -16.56 -5.37
C ASN A 70 11.49 -17.11 -4.46
N GLY A 71 11.69 -16.51 -3.29
CA GLY A 71 12.68 -16.90 -2.29
C GLY A 71 12.05 -17.25 -0.94
N PRO A 72 12.28 -16.43 0.13
CA PRO A 72 11.84 -16.78 1.48
C PRO A 72 10.34 -17.00 1.64
N MET A 73 9.50 -16.37 0.81
CA MET A 73 8.04 -16.53 0.86
C MET A 73 7.50 -17.60 -0.10
N SER A 74 8.34 -18.36 -0.79
CA SER A 74 7.88 -19.42 -1.70
C SER A 74 7.04 -20.50 -1.00
N TYR A 75 7.21 -20.67 0.31
CA TYR A 75 6.38 -21.56 1.13
C TYR A 75 4.90 -21.15 1.18
N THR A 76 4.57 -19.91 0.81
CA THR A 76 3.17 -19.45 0.72
C THR A 76 2.41 -20.06 -0.45
N GLY A 77 3.07 -20.85 -1.29
CA GLY A 77 2.49 -21.42 -2.50
C GLY A 77 2.36 -20.41 -3.66
N MET A 78 3.01 -19.24 -3.57
CA MET A 78 2.99 -18.19 -4.59
C MET A 78 4.32 -18.16 -5.34
N ARG A 79 4.28 -17.98 -6.68
CA ARG A 79 5.48 -17.85 -7.50
C ARG A 79 5.25 -16.92 -8.69
N ILE A 80 6.16 -15.98 -8.92
CA ILE A 80 6.21 -15.21 -10.15
C ILE A 80 6.72 -16.13 -11.26
N THR A 81 5.85 -16.39 -12.26
CA THR A 81 6.12 -17.30 -13.38
C THR A 81 6.26 -16.57 -14.72
N HIS A 82 5.64 -15.42 -14.87
CA HIS A 82 5.68 -14.60 -16.07
C HIS A 82 5.93 -13.14 -15.70
N CYS A 83 6.55 -12.41 -16.61
CA CYS A 83 6.80 -11.01 -16.38
C CYS A 83 6.85 -10.19 -17.66
N TRP A 84 6.54 -8.91 -17.52
CA TRP A 84 6.63 -7.91 -18.59
C TRP A 84 7.17 -6.59 -18.05
N ASP A 85 7.95 -5.91 -18.88
CA ASP A 85 8.38 -4.52 -18.67
C ASP A 85 8.34 -3.78 -20.00
N ILE A 86 8.06 -2.48 -19.96
CA ILE A 86 8.12 -1.60 -21.12
C ILE A 86 9.52 -1.57 -21.75
N ASN A 87 10.53 -1.98 -20.99
CA ASN A 87 11.88 -2.27 -21.47
C ASN A 87 12.07 -3.79 -21.55
N ALA A 88 12.03 -4.33 -22.78
CA ALA A 88 12.15 -5.77 -23.01
C ALA A 88 13.45 -6.40 -22.46
N GLU A 89 14.57 -5.67 -22.48
CA GLU A 89 15.83 -6.17 -21.93
C GLU A 89 15.76 -6.25 -20.40
N SER A 90 15.10 -5.29 -19.74
CA SER A 90 14.80 -5.38 -18.30
C SER A 90 13.95 -6.60 -17.97
N ALA A 91 12.93 -6.89 -18.79
CA ALA A 91 12.09 -8.07 -18.63
C ALA A 91 12.88 -9.37 -18.76
N LYS A 92 13.74 -9.49 -19.77
CA LYS A 92 14.58 -10.67 -19.98
C LYS A 92 15.55 -10.89 -18.82
N GLY A 93 16.29 -9.85 -18.41
CA GLY A 93 17.24 -9.94 -17.30
C GLY A 93 16.57 -10.32 -15.97
N PHE A 94 15.39 -9.72 -15.70
CA PHE A 94 14.61 -10.07 -14.53
C PHE A 94 14.11 -11.52 -14.56
N ALA A 95 13.56 -11.97 -15.71
CA ALA A 95 13.06 -13.33 -15.89
C ALA A 95 14.15 -14.37 -15.62
N GLN A 96 15.36 -14.15 -16.16
CA GLN A 96 16.52 -15.02 -15.91
C GLN A 96 16.85 -15.10 -14.42
N GLY A 97 16.84 -13.96 -13.72
CA GLY A 97 17.21 -13.88 -12.29
C GLY A 97 16.26 -14.61 -11.34
N ILE A 98 15.01 -14.85 -11.74
CA ILE A 98 13.99 -15.50 -10.92
C ILE A 98 13.38 -16.77 -11.56
N GLN A 99 13.93 -17.22 -12.68
CA GLN A 99 13.43 -18.37 -13.44
C GLN A 99 11.95 -18.21 -13.87
N ALA A 100 11.62 -17.04 -14.42
CA ALA A 100 10.31 -16.71 -14.98
C ALA A 100 10.40 -16.60 -16.51
N THR A 101 9.24 -16.44 -17.17
CA THR A 101 9.13 -16.22 -18.62
C THR A 101 8.85 -14.74 -18.89
N ALA A 102 9.73 -14.05 -19.62
CA ALA A 102 9.44 -12.73 -20.15
C ALA A 102 8.47 -12.84 -21.33
N VAL A 103 7.41 -12.02 -21.32
CA VAL A 103 6.43 -11.93 -22.42
C VAL A 103 6.65 -10.67 -23.25
N GLN A 104 6.12 -10.66 -24.48
CA GLN A 104 6.30 -9.56 -25.42
C GLN A 104 5.37 -8.38 -25.13
N ASN A 105 4.07 -8.67 -24.93
CA ASN A 105 3.06 -7.67 -24.64
C ASN A 105 2.61 -7.77 -23.18
N PHE A 106 2.14 -6.65 -22.61
CA PHE A 106 1.75 -6.60 -21.21
C PHE A 106 0.57 -7.51 -20.86
N ASP A 107 -0.28 -7.84 -21.83
CA ASP A 107 -1.46 -8.70 -21.71
C ASP A 107 -1.23 -10.17 -22.12
N ASP A 108 -0.06 -10.52 -22.63
CA ASP A 108 0.29 -11.91 -23.03
C ASP A 108 0.32 -12.90 -21.84
N MET A 109 0.22 -12.41 -20.61
CA MET A 109 0.13 -13.26 -19.41
C MET A 109 -1.29 -13.78 -19.15
N LEU A 110 -2.32 -13.26 -19.82
CA LEU A 110 -3.71 -13.75 -19.67
C LEU A 110 -3.80 -15.25 -19.96
N GLY A 111 -4.52 -15.99 -19.10
CA GLY A 111 -4.64 -17.45 -19.16
C GLY A 111 -3.41 -18.24 -18.69
N LYS A 112 -2.28 -17.56 -18.46
CA LYS A 112 -1.02 -18.18 -17.98
C LYS A 112 -0.77 -17.96 -16.51
N VAL A 113 -1.42 -16.95 -15.91
CA VAL A 113 -1.24 -16.54 -14.50
C VAL A 113 -2.58 -16.52 -13.78
N ASP A 114 -2.54 -16.61 -12.46
CA ASP A 114 -3.71 -16.65 -11.57
C ASP A 114 -3.90 -15.34 -10.83
N ALA A 115 -2.88 -14.48 -10.78
CA ALA A 115 -2.90 -13.17 -10.18
C ALA A 115 -1.82 -12.28 -10.80
N VAL A 116 -1.91 -10.97 -10.65
CA VAL A 116 -0.96 -10.01 -11.23
C VAL A 116 -0.49 -9.00 -10.20
N ILE A 117 0.80 -8.66 -10.27
CA ILE A 117 1.43 -7.60 -9.49
C ILE A 117 1.98 -6.54 -10.44
N ASP A 118 1.52 -5.30 -10.33
CA ASP A 118 2.20 -4.13 -10.86
C ASP A 118 3.11 -3.53 -9.79
N GLY A 119 4.39 -3.47 -10.06
CA GLY A 119 5.40 -2.94 -9.14
C GLY A 119 5.85 -1.51 -9.41
N GLY A 120 5.36 -0.90 -10.46
CA GLY A 120 5.84 0.40 -10.94
C GLY A 120 5.52 1.58 -10.03
N TYR A 121 6.39 2.60 -10.05
CA TYR A 121 6.17 3.85 -9.31
C TYR A 121 5.62 4.97 -10.18
N TYR A 122 5.94 4.97 -11.47
CA TYR A 122 5.73 6.12 -12.35
C TYR A 122 4.73 5.86 -13.47
N ASN A 123 4.17 4.67 -13.51
CA ASN A 123 3.18 4.25 -14.49
C ASN A 123 1.73 4.55 -14.06
N HIS A 124 1.51 5.18 -12.91
CA HIS A 124 0.18 5.43 -12.35
C HIS A 124 -0.74 6.29 -13.23
N ALA A 125 -0.19 7.08 -14.16
CA ALA A 125 -0.98 7.76 -15.18
C ALA A 125 -1.60 6.80 -16.20
N PHE A 126 -1.08 5.56 -16.31
CA PHE A 126 -1.46 4.54 -17.29
C PHE A 126 -2.02 3.26 -16.68
N ASN A 127 -2.11 3.17 -15.35
CA ASN A 127 -2.59 1.97 -14.66
C ASN A 127 -4.00 1.54 -15.09
N HIS A 128 -4.88 2.50 -15.42
CA HIS A 128 -6.23 2.23 -15.92
C HIS A 128 -6.20 1.45 -17.24
N LEU A 129 -5.20 1.64 -18.09
CA LEU A 129 -5.02 0.93 -19.35
C LEU A 129 -4.24 -0.39 -19.14
N LEU A 130 -3.14 -0.31 -18.39
CA LEU A 130 -2.25 -1.43 -18.15
C LEU A 130 -2.94 -2.59 -17.40
N MET A 131 -3.77 -2.26 -16.41
CA MET A 131 -4.45 -3.25 -15.57
C MET A 131 -5.79 -3.71 -16.16
N ALA A 132 -6.37 -2.98 -17.12
CA ALA A 132 -7.69 -3.26 -17.66
C ALA A 132 -7.88 -4.71 -18.16
N PRO A 133 -6.97 -5.34 -18.93
CA PRO A 133 -7.19 -6.71 -19.38
C PRO A 133 -7.25 -7.71 -18.23
N TYR A 134 -6.46 -7.53 -17.19
CA TYR A 134 -6.43 -8.42 -16.02
C TYR A 134 -7.66 -8.23 -15.13
N LEU A 135 -8.10 -7.00 -14.94
CA LEU A 135 -9.33 -6.69 -14.21
C LEU A 135 -10.56 -7.24 -14.93
N LYS A 136 -10.62 -7.12 -16.28
CA LYS A 136 -11.68 -7.72 -17.12
C LYS A 136 -11.71 -9.25 -17.01
N ALA A 137 -10.55 -9.87 -16.82
CA ALA A 137 -10.44 -11.31 -16.60
C ALA A 137 -10.77 -11.74 -15.16
N GLY A 138 -11.13 -10.82 -14.27
CA GLY A 138 -11.44 -11.11 -12.86
C GLY A 138 -10.23 -11.53 -12.03
N LEU A 139 -9.00 -11.27 -12.49
CA LEU A 139 -7.80 -11.69 -11.79
C LEU A 139 -7.53 -10.80 -10.57
N PRO A 140 -7.10 -11.38 -9.44
CA PRO A 140 -6.59 -10.61 -8.32
C PRO A 140 -5.38 -9.76 -8.72
N CYS A 141 -5.44 -8.46 -8.43
CA CYS A 141 -4.41 -7.51 -8.83
C CYS A 141 -3.85 -6.74 -7.63
N LEU A 142 -2.53 -6.77 -7.47
CA LEU A 142 -1.83 -5.81 -6.64
C LEU A 142 -1.35 -4.68 -7.54
N ILE A 143 -1.82 -3.46 -7.26
CA ILE A 143 -1.49 -2.26 -8.02
C ILE A 143 -0.72 -1.32 -7.10
N ASN A 144 0.54 -1.07 -7.42
CA ASN A 144 1.40 -0.25 -6.57
C ASN A 144 0.90 1.19 -6.47
N ARG A 145 1.39 1.86 -5.45
CA ARG A 145 1.14 3.31 -5.24
C ARG A 145 2.16 4.14 -6.06
N PRO A 146 1.82 5.34 -6.51
CA PRO A 146 0.47 5.89 -6.56
C PRO A 146 -0.43 5.07 -7.48
N PHE A 147 -1.72 4.99 -7.15
CA PHE A 147 -2.67 4.13 -7.85
C PHE A 147 -3.09 4.69 -9.21
N ALA A 148 -3.41 5.99 -9.23
CA ALA A 148 -3.73 6.76 -10.43
C ALA A 148 -3.42 8.24 -10.18
N ASN A 149 -3.41 9.05 -11.24
CA ASN A 149 -3.15 10.49 -11.17
C ASN A 149 -4.40 11.37 -11.37
N SER A 150 -5.59 10.77 -11.49
CA SER A 150 -6.86 11.49 -11.49
C SER A 150 -7.99 10.67 -10.86
N VAL A 151 -9.08 11.37 -10.50
CA VAL A 151 -10.28 10.74 -9.96
C VAL A 151 -10.96 9.88 -11.03
N ALA A 152 -11.03 10.34 -12.29
CA ALA A 152 -11.61 9.58 -13.39
C ALA A 152 -10.90 8.22 -13.59
N LYS A 153 -9.58 8.22 -13.71
CA LYS A 153 -8.78 6.99 -13.86
C LYS A 153 -8.88 6.07 -12.64
N THR A 154 -8.94 6.66 -11.44
CA THR A 154 -9.18 5.90 -10.19
C THR A 154 -10.51 5.16 -10.25
N ARG A 155 -11.60 5.87 -10.62
CA ARG A 155 -12.94 5.27 -10.75
C ARG A 155 -12.96 4.22 -11.84
N GLU A 156 -12.36 4.47 -12.99
CA GLU A 156 -12.29 3.52 -14.08
C GLU A 156 -11.68 2.17 -13.64
N ILE A 157 -10.56 2.20 -12.92
CA ILE A 157 -9.94 0.98 -12.38
C ILE A 157 -10.89 0.28 -11.40
N ILE A 158 -11.46 1.03 -10.44
CA ILE A 158 -12.31 0.46 -9.39
C ILE A 158 -13.62 -0.07 -9.97
N ASP A 159 -14.27 0.65 -10.86
CA ASP A 159 -15.53 0.24 -11.49
C ASP A 159 -15.34 -0.99 -12.36
N LEU A 160 -14.20 -1.05 -13.09
CA LEU A 160 -13.85 -2.22 -13.87
C LEU A 160 -13.59 -3.43 -12.97
N ALA A 161 -12.83 -3.25 -11.88
CA ALA A 161 -12.57 -4.28 -10.90
C ALA A 161 -13.86 -4.80 -10.25
N ARG A 162 -14.74 -3.89 -9.83
CA ARG A 162 -16.06 -4.23 -9.24
C ARG A 162 -16.95 -4.97 -10.23
N LYS A 163 -17.06 -4.47 -11.48
CA LYS A 163 -17.85 -5.08 -12.54
C LYS A 163 -17.45 -6.53 -12.82
N HIS A 164 -16.17 -6.81 -12.80
CA HIS A 164 -15.62 -8.14 -13.09
C HIS A 164 -15.23 -8.93 -11.83
N LYS A 165 -15.58 -8.42 -10.64
CA LYS A 165 -15.29 -9.06 -9.35
C LYS A 165 -13.79 -9.36 -9.17
N ALA A 166 -12.91 -8.53 -9.73
CA ALA A 166 -11.47 -8.66 -9.64
C ALA A 166 -10.97 -8.09 -8.31
N PRO A 167 -10.46 -8.90 -7.36
CA PRO A 167 -9.94 -8.37 -6.12
C PRO A 167 -8.73 -7.46 -6.36
N ILE A 168 -8.69 -6.31 -5.71
CA ILE A 168 -7.58 -5.37 -5.81
C ILE A 168 -6.94 -5.08 -4.46
N LEU A 169 -5.61 -4.97 -4.45
CA LEU A 169 -4.83 -4.53 -3.31
C LEU A 169 -3.95 -3.35 -3.74
N VAL A 170 -4.08 -2.22 -3.03
CA VAL A 170 -3.18 -1.08 -3.21
C VAL A 170 -2.31 -0.95 -1.95
N PRO A 171 -1.08 -1.50 -1.99
CA PRO A 171 -0.32 -1.70 -0.77
C PRO A 171 0.43 -0.43 -0.34
N SER A 172 0.62 -0.34 0.97
CA SER A 172 1.77 0.30 1.58
C SER A 172 2.33 -0.68 2.60
N ALA A 173 3.65 -0.84 2.64
CA ALA A 173 4.26 -1.70 3.64
C ALA A 173 3.88 -1.29 5.07
N PHE A 174 3.73 0.01 5.32
CA PHE A 174 3.25 0.51 6.62
C PHE A 174 1.80 0.09 6.91
N GLY A 175 0.91 0.16 5.93
CA GLY A 175 -0.52 -0.09 6.11
C GLY A 175 -0.91 -1.55 6.39
N HIS A 176 -0.01 -2.50 6.17
CA HIS A 176 -0.25 -3.94 6.40
C HIS A 176 0.51 -4.50 7.61
N ASN A 177 1.22 -3.66 8.34
CA ASN A 177 1.89 -4.07 9.58
C ASN A 177 0.85 -4.39 10.67
N GLN A 178 1.14 -5.40 11.52
CA GLN A 178 0.25 -5.82 12.59
C GLN A 178 -0.12 -4.68 13.55
N VAL A 179 0.82 -3.80 13.87
CA VAL A 179 0.56 -2.65 14.76
C VAL A 179 -0.49 -1.68 14.20
N VAL A 180 -0.68 -1.65 12.89
CA VAL A 180 -1.76 -0.87 12.24
C VAL A 180 -3.11 -1.53 12.45
N THR A 181 -3.17 -2.86 12.50
CA THR A 181 -4.38 -3.60 12.85
C THR A 181 -4.79 -3.32 14.31
N GLU A 182 -3.83 -3.25 15.21
CA GLU A 182 -4.05 -2.88 16.62
C GLU A 182 -4.56 -1.43 16.74
N ALA A 183 -3.95 -0.49 16.01
CA ALA A 183 -4.39 0.89 15.95
C ALA A 183 -5.83 1.02 15.39
N ARG A 184 -6.14 0.23 14.35
CA ARG A 184 -7.49 0.19 13.77
C ARG A 184 -8.50 -0.31 14.80
N HIS A 185 -8.23 -1.41 15.48
CA HIS A 185 -9.11 -1.92 16.52
C HIS A 185 -9.33 -0.90 17.64
N TYR A 186 -8.28 -0.20 18.07
CA TYR A 186 -8.39 0.89 19.03
C TYR A 186 -9.31 2.01 18.51
N ALA A 187 -9.14 2.41 17.24
CA ALA A 187 -9.96 3.44 16.61
C ALA A 187 -11.44 3.01 16.42
N GLU A 188 -11.69 1.72 16.16
CA GLU A 188 -13.04 1.15 16.03
C GLU A 188 -13.83 1.18 17.34
N THR A 189 -13.14 1.03 18.47
CA THR A 189 -13.73 0.89 19.80
C THR A 189 -13.67 2.15 20.65
N SER A 190 -13.02 3.22 20.15
CA SER A 190 -12.80 4.44 20.88
C SER A 190 -13.42 5.65 20.18
N LYS A 191 -13.80 6.66 20.97
CA LYS A 191 -14.23 7.95 20.46
C LYS A 191 -13.00 8.82 20.22
N ILE A 192 -12.61 8.99 18.95
CA ILE A 192 -11.42 9.74 18.58
C ILE A 192 -11.68 11.23 18.70
N SER A 193 -10.78 11.97 19.31
CA SER A 193 -10.76 13.44 19.37
C SER A 193 -9.71 14.07 18.45
N GLY A 194 -8.75 13.29 17.96
CA GLY A 194 -7.73 13.74 17.03
C GLY A 194 -6.65 12.69 16.78
N HIS A 195 -5.80 12.95 15.79
CA HIS A 195 -4.61 12.13 15.56
C HIS A 195 -3.43 12.95 15.06
N HIS A 196 -2.24 12.42 15.29
CA HIS A 196 -1.00 12.94 14.71
C HIS A 196 -0.19 11.78 14.12
N ALA A 197 0.25 11.95 12.87
CA ALA A 197 1.07 10.97 12.18
C ALA A 197 2.34 11.60 11.61
N THR A 198 3.40 10.81 11.54
CA THR A 198 4.63 11.17 10.83
C THR A 198 4.99 10.06 9.85
N THR A 199 5.62 10.41 8.74
CA THR A 199 6.17 9.43 7.80
C THR A 199 7.55 9.85 7.34
N GLY A 200 8.46 8.89 7.29
CA GLY A 200 9.82 9.07 6.79
C GLY A 200 9.82 9.07 5.28
N ALA A 201 9.42 10.17 4.67
CA ALA A 201 9.27 10.24 3.24
C ALA A 201 10.06 11.38 2.62
N GLU A 202 10.55 11.13 1.41
CA GLU A 202 11.27 12.12 0.63
C GLU A 202 10.31 13.17 0.03
N ASP A 203 9.07 12.77 -0.27
CA ASP A 203 8.06 13.64 -0.86
C ASP A 203 6.64 13.07 -0.71
N TYR A 204 5.62 13.92 -0.78
CA TYR A 204 4.22 13.50 -0.73
C TYR A 204 3.81 12.61 -1.91
N PRO A 205 4.16 12.93 -3.17
CA PRO A 205 3.70 12.16 -4.33
C PRO A 205 4.05 10.69 -4.30
N THR A 206 5.27 10.35 -3.92
CA THR A 206 5.76 8.98 -4.05
C THR A 206 5.95 8.27 -2.72
N HIS A 207 6.32 8.98 -1.67
CA HIS A 207 6.62 8.39 -0.36
C HIS A 207 5.71 8.90 0.76
N GLY A 208 5.33 10.17 0.77
CA GLY A 208 4.37 10.71 1.76
C GLY A 208 3.02 10.01 1.72
N ILE A 209 2.64 9.49 0.56
CA ILE A 209 1.47 8.64 0.37
C ILE A 209 1.48 7.38 1.28
N HIS A 210 2.65 6.89 1.70
CA HIS A 210 2.73 5.79 2.66
C HIS A 210 2.12 6.18 4.01
N GLY A 211 2.33 7.42 4.45
CA GLY A 211 1.70 7.96 5.65
C GLY A 211 0.19 8.02 5.52
N LEU A 212 -0.32 8.48 4.37
CA LEU A 212 -1.76 8.49 4.10
C LEU A 212 -2.36 7.07 4.09
N TYR A 213 -1.70 6.10 3.47
CA TYR A 213 -2.18 4.72 3.43
C TYR A 213 -2.21 4.06 4.79
N PHE A 214 -1.20 4.27 5.58
CA PHE A 214 -1.11 3.82 6.94
C PHE A 214 -2.21 4.44 7.84
N LEU A 215 -2.41 5.75 7.75
CA LEU A 215 -3.44 6.49 8.46
C LEU A 215 -4.84 6.05 8.02
N SER A 216 -5.06 5.88 6.72
CA SER A 216 -6.31 5.33 6.18
C SER A 216 -6.65 3.97 6.80
N ARG A 217 -5.70 3.05 6.84
CA ARG A 217 -5.90 1.72 7.41
C ARG A 217 -6.23 1.76 8.89
N ALA A 218 -5.59 2.67 9.64
CA ALA A 218 -5.76 2.77 11.09
C ALA A 218 -7.02 3.55 11.49
N ILE A 219 -7.35 4.61 10.77
CA ILE A 219 -8.40 5.57 11.17
C ILE A 219 -9.62 5.48 10.25
N THR A 220 -9.40 5.62 8.93
CA THR A 220 -10.51 5.68 7.96
C THR A 220 -11.23 4.36 7.85
N ASP A 221 -10.52 3.24 7.77
CA ASP A 221 -11.11 1.89 7.71
C ASP A 221 -11.78 1.49 9.04
N ALA A 222 -11.50 2.21 10.12
CA ALA A 222 -12.17 2.08 11.42
C ALA A 222 -13.54 2.79 11.48
N GLY A 223 -14.01 3.36 10.36
CA GLY A 223 -15.29 4.05 10.26
C GLY A 223 -15.22 5.55 10.54
N ASN A 224 -14.04 6.15 10.37
CA ASN A 224 -13.81 7.59 10.52
C ASN A 224 -13.34 8.19 9.18
N PRO A 225 -14.25 8.36 8.19
CA PRO A 225 -13.91 8.82 6.86
C PRO A 225 -13.24 10.19 6.85
N ILE A 226 -12.31 10.38 5.92
CA ILE A 226 -11.76 11.69 5.61
C ILE A 226 -12.80 12.49 4.81
N VAL A 227 -13.04 13.73 5.20
CA VAL A 227 -13.96 14.68 4.54
C VAL A 227 -13.18 15.66 3.68
N SER A 228 -12.11 16.23 4.21
CA SER A 228 -11.27 17.18 3.50
C SER A 228 -9.79 17.02 3.83
N VAL A 229 -8.93 17.51 2.94
CA VAL A 229 -7.47 17.48 3.10
C VAL A 229 -6.91 18.87 2.76
N ALA A 230 -6.09 19.41 3.66
CA ALA A 230 -5.24 20.55 3.38
C ALA A 230 -3.78 20.09 3.33
N HIS A 231 -3.03 20.55 2.32
CA HIS A 231 -1.62 20.19 2.13
C HIS A 231 -0.77 21.44 2.00
N ARG A 232 0.15 21.63 2.94
CA ARG A 232 1.09 22.74 2.98
C ARG A 232 2.52 22.24 2.88
N ALA A 233 3.23 22.71 1.89
CA ALA A 233 4.64 22.44 1.64
C ALA A 233 5.25 23.62 0.90
N GLU A 234 6.55 23.83 1.00
CA GLU A 234 7.26 24.78 0.18
C GLU A 234 7.32 24.30 -1.29
N HIS A 235 7.55 23.00 -1.46
CA HIS A 235 7.63 22.36 -2.77
C HIS A 235 6.75 21.11 -2.83
N TRP A 236 6.00 20.96 -3.92
CA TRP A 236 5.10 19.83 -4.11
C TRP A 236 5.78 18.44 -4.12
N HIS A 237 7.08 18.40 -4.41
CA HIS A 237 7.85 17.17 -4.58
C HIS A 237 9.06 17.07 -3.61
N LYS A 238 9.12 17.92 -2.60
CA LYS A 238 10.19 17.90 -1.58
C LYS A 238 9.61 18.01 -0.18
N PRO A 239 10.26 17.39 0.81
CA PRO A 239 9.93 17.61 2.21
C PRO A 239 10.42 19.00 2.67
N PRO A 240 9.91 19.52 3.77
CA PRO A 240 8.82 18.96 4.56
C PRO A 240 7.43 19.31 4.00
N ALA A 241 6.45 18.47 4.32
CA ALA A 241 5.08 18.74 4.02
C ALA A 241 4.20 18.42 5.26
N VAL A 242 3.15 19.21 5.45
CA VAL A 242 2.14 18.98 6.49
C VAL A 242 0.78 18.86 5.84
N LEU A 243 0.11 17.73 6.09
CA LEU A 243 -1.27 17.56 5.73
C LEU A 243 -2.14 17.66 6.97
N THR A 244 -3.27 18.32 6.84
CA THR A 244 -4.33 18.34 7.84
C THR A 244 -5.55 17.66 7.25
N PHE A 245 -6.15 16.76 8.02
CA PHE A 245 -7.34 16.01 7.65
C PHE A 245 -8.51 16.44 8.53
N GLU A 246 -9.65 16.61 7.92
CA GLU A 246 -10.93 16.66 8.59
C GLU A 246 -11.58 15.29 8.44
N HIS A 247 -12.08 14.75 9.54
CA HIS A 247 -12.79 13.47 9.60
C HIS A 247 -14.16 13.65 10.19
N ASN A 248 -15.08 12.77 9.82
CA ASN A 248 -16.31 12.54 10.57
C ASN A 248 -16.23 11.19 11.25
N ASP A 249 -16.65 11.11 12.51
CA ASP A 249 -16.81 9.82 13.17
C ASP A 249 -18.16 9.16 12.82
N LYS A 250 -18.40 7.97 13.36
CA LYS A 250 -19.64 7.20 13.14
C LYS A 250 -20.92 7.91 13.64
N GLU A 251 -20.75 8.90 14.53
CA GLU A 251 -21.84 9.72 15.09
C GLU A 251 -22.01 11.04 14.32
N GLY A 252 -21.21 11.25 13.24
CA GLY A 252 -21.23 12.49 12.45
C GLY A 252 -20.46 13.65 13.10
N ARG A 253 -19.70 13.39 14.17
CA ARG A 253 -18.90 14.39 14.84
C ARG A 253 -17.59 14.62 14.10
N THR A 254 -17.22 15.88 13.91
CA THR A 254 -15.97 16.27 13.27
C THR A 254 -14.80 16.22 14.24
N PHE A 255 -13.68 15.67 13.78
CA PHE A 255 -12.37 15.80 14.43
C PHE A 255 -11.27 16.01 13.39
N TYR A 256 -10.08 16.41 13.86
CA TYR A 256 -8.98 16.75 12.97
C TYR A 256 -7.75 15.88 13.25
N GLY A 257 -6.95 15.68 12.20
CA GLY A 257 -5.68 15.01 12.30
C GLY A 257 -4.61 15.64 11.43
N THR A 258 -3.36 15.28 11.69
CA THR A 258 -2.22 15.77 10.92
C THR A 258 -1.32 14.63 10.49
N LEU A 259 -0.68 14.80 9.32
CA LEU A 259 0.41 13.95 8.84
C LEU A 259 1.59 14.84 8.46
N HIS A 260 2.70 14.65 9.13
CA HIS A 260 3.96 15.28 8.77
C HIS A 260 4.75 14.35 7.86
N SER A 261 5.01 14.78 6.64
CA SER A 261 5.89 14.11 5.69
C SER A 261 7.24 14.81 5.66
N GLY A 262 8.30 14.07 5.94
CA GLY A 262 9.66 14.62 6.02
C GLY A 262 10.70 13.52 6.23
N ASN A 263 11.94 13.89 6.47
CA ASN A 263 13.05 12.95 6.71
C ASN A 263 12.99 12.28 8.09
N PHE A 264 11.82 11.81 8.48
CA PHE A 264 11.67 11.05 9.72
C PHE A 264 11.93 9.57 9.41
N GLY A 265 12.91 8.97 10.05
CA GLY A 265 13.27 7.55 9.84
C GLY A 265 12.22 6.54 10.29
N VAL A 266 11.04 7.00 10.76
CA VAL A 266 10.02 6.19 11.42
C VAL A 266 8.63 6.68 11.02
N GLY A 267 7.73 5.74 10.68
CA GLY A 267 6.30 6.01 10.67
C GLY A 267 5.77 5.98 12.11
N MET A 268 5.09 7.03 12.54
CA MET A 268 4.46 7.10 13.85
C MET A 268 3.00 7.52 13.69
N LEU A 269 2.14 6.99 14.56
CA LEU A 269 0.76 7.44 14.70
C LEU A 269 0.42 7.55 16.19
N GLN A 270 -0.15 8.68 16.56
CA GLN A 270 -0.77 8.92 17.84
C GLN A 270 -2.26 9.14 17.65
N ILE A 271 -3.09 8.42 18.40
CA ILE A 271 -4.55 8.56 18.38
C ILE A 271 -4.98 9.08 19.75
N HIS A 272 -5.63 10.23 19.75
CA HIS A 272 -6.18 10.87 20.94
C HIS A 272 -7.67 10.52 21.06
N THR A 273 -8.12 10.24 22.28
CA THR A 273 -9.52 9.91 22.55
C THR A 273 -10.06 10.66 23.76
N ASP A 274 -11.35 10.89 23.81
CA ASP A 274 -12.02 11.59 24.92
C ASP A 274 -11.98 10.78 26.23
N LYS A 275 -11.76 9.45 26.17
CA LYS A 275 -11.77 8.54 27.33
C LYS A 275 -10.47 8.49 28.13
N ASN A 276 -9.39 9.03 27.58
CA ASN A 276 -8.08 8.97 28.24
C ASN A 276 -7.93 10.12 29.24
N GLY A 277 -8.69 10.06 30.35
CA GLY A 277 -8.58 11.02 31.45
C GLY A 277 -7.17 11.25 32.01
N ASN A 278 -6.18 10.46 31.57
CA ASN A 278 -4.77 10.61 31.86
C ASN A 278 -3.97 11.22 30.70
N GLY A 279 -4.62 11.68 29.62
CA GLY A 279 -3.97 12.41 28.52
C GLY A 279 -2.95 11.61 27.69
N ARG A 280 -2.85 10.30 27.85
CA ARG A 280 -1.92 9.48 27.07
C ARG A 280 -2.57 9.00 25.78
N PRO A 281 -2.05 9.42 24.61
CA PRO A 281 -2.55 8.91 23.33
C PRO A 281 -2.15 7.43 23.16
N PHE A 282 -2.97 6.68 22.40
CA PHE A 282 -2.48 5.43 21.82
C PHE A 282 -1.37 5.78 20.83
N THR A 283 -0.19 5.21 21.02
CA THR A 283 0.97 5.50 20.16
C THR A 283 1.49 4.22 19.55
N LEU A 284 1.61 4.19 18.24
CA LEU A 284 2.35 3.16 17.52
C LEU A 284 3.53 3.78 16.77
N SER A 285 4.56 2.97 16.55
CA SER A 285 5.74 3.35 15.82
C SER A 285 6.15 2.20 14.89
N ILE A 286 6.34 2.52 13.61
CA ILE A 286 6.81 1.56 12.60
C ILE A 286 8.19 2.01 12.16
N GLY A 287 9.22 1.43 12.78
CA GLY A 287 10.61 1.69 12.43
C GLY A 287 10.98 1.04 11.09
N ARG A 288 11.84 1.72 10.32
CA ARG A 288 12.48 1.12 9.16
C ARG A 288 13.49 0.03 9.56
N GLY A 289 14.00 0.01 10.76
CA GLY A 289 14.89 -0.97 11.39
C GLY A 289 15.65 -1.93 10.48
N ALA A 290 16.14 -3.03 11.05
CA ALA A 290 16.78 -4.13 10.31
C ALA A 290 15.84 -4.76 9.24
N LEU A 291 14.53 -4.79 9.51
CA LEU A 291 13.53 -5.35 8.60
C LEU A 291 13.51 -4.71 7.21
N TYR A 292 13.78 -3.41 7.10
CA TYR A 292 13.83 -2.73 5.80
C TYR A 292 15.04 -3.17 4.97
N ARG A 293 16.20 -3.36 5.62
CA ARG A 293 17.42 -3.82 4.93
C ARG A 293 17.25 -5.23 4.38
N ASP A 294 16.52 -6.07 5.10
CA ASP A 294 16.32 -7.48 4.77
C ASP A 294 15.04 -7.74 3.95
N THR A 295 14.42 -6.68 3.42
CA THR A 295 13.16 -6.75 2.66
C THR A 295 11.95 -7.26 3.46
N GLY A 296 12.14 -7.71 4.69
CA GLY A 296 11.08 -8.24 5.58
C GLY A 296 9.96 -7.25 5.89
N PHE A 297 10.23 -5.97 5.74
CA PHE A 297 9.27 -4.89 5.86
C PHE A 297 8.05 -5.03 4.91
N TRP A 298 8.25 -5.70 3.76
CA TRP A 298 7.20 -5.92 2.75
C TRP A 298 6.39 -7.19 2.97
N ILE A 299 6.86 -8.10 3.83
CA ILE A 299 6.21 -9.40 4.06
C ILE A 299 4.72 -9.26 4.38
N PRO A 300 4.26 -8.36 5.27
CA PRO A 300 2.84 -8.23 5.57
C PRO A 300 1.99 -7.85 4.33
N ALA A 301 2.49 -6.97 3.47
CA ALA A 301 1.78 -6.57 2.26
C ALA A 301 1.72 -7.70 1.22
N ILE A 302 2.83 -8.43 1.03
CA ILE A 302 2.88 -9.59 0.15
C ILE A 302 1.98 -10.72 0.67
N TRP A 303 1.96 -10.93 1.98
CA TRP A 303 1.07 -11.89 2.62
C TRP A 303 -0.40 -11.52 2.43
N ALA A 304 -0.76 -10.23 2.61
CA ALA A 304 -2.12 -9.74 2.36
C ALA A 304 -2.54 -9.97 0.88
N PHE A 305 -1.63 -9.78 -0.06
CA PHE A 305 -1.89 -10.09 -1.47
C PHE A 305 -2.11 -11.59 -1.69
N GLN A 306 -1.28 -12.44 -1.13
CA GLN A 306 -1.43 -13.89 -1.25
C GLN A 306 -2.78 -14.34 -0.67
N GLN A 307 -3.16 -13.86 0.52
CA GLN A 307 -4.47 -14.16 1.13
C GLN A 307 -5.62 -13.69 0.23
N MET A 308 -5.56 -12.47 -0.29
CA MET A 308 -6.56 -11.95 -1.22
C MET A 308 -6.64 -12.78 -2.50
N ALA A 309 -5.50 -13.15 -3.06
CA ALA A 309 -5.45 -13.91 -4.31
C ALA A 309 -5.95 -15.35 -4.18
N THR A 310 -5.88 -15.93 -2.98
CA THR A 310 -6.36 -17.30 -2.71
C THR A 310 -7.81 -17.34 -2.26
N SER A 311 -8.26 -16.37 -1.46
CA SER A 311 -9.60 -16.35 -0.89
C SER A 311 -10.61 -15.53 -1.71
N GLY A 312 -10.15 -14.65 -2.59
CA GLY A 312 -10.99 -13.65 -3.24
C GLY A 312 -11.38 -12.47 -2.33
N GLN A 313 -11.04 -12.51 -1.04
CA GLN A 313 -11.44 -11.48 -0.09
C GLN A 313 -10.44 -10.34 -0.05
N MET A 314 -10.93 -9.13 -0.30
CA MET A 314 -10.12 -7.92 -0.26
C MET A 314 -9.88 -7.46 1.20
N PRO A 315 -8.66 -7.02 1.55
CA PRO A 315 -8.39 -6.46 2.88
C PRO A 315 -9.00 -5.05 3.08
N GLN A 316 -9.42 -4.40 2.02
CA GLN A 316 -10.18 -3.14 1.96
C GLN A 316 -11.26 -3.26 0.89
N SER A 317 -12.46 -2.71 1.14
CA SER A 317 -13.49 -2.62 0.11
C SER A 317 -13.06 -1.68 -1.02
N TYR A 318 -13.71 -1.77 -2.18
CA TYR A 318 -13.48 -0.84 -3.29
C TYR A 318 -13.70 0.62 -2.87
N ASP A 319 -14.68 0.88 -2.01
CA ASP A 319 -14.97 2.23 -1.53
C ASP A 319 -13.90 2.75 -0.57
N GLN A 320 -13.31 1.89 0.28
CA GLN A 320 -12.16 2.25 1.10
C GLN A 320 -10.91 2.55 0.25
N VAL A 321 -10.69 1.79 -0.83
CA VAL A 321 -9.62 2.07 -1.79
C VAL A 321 -9.89 3.41 -2.49
N LEU A 322 -11.11 3.65 -2.97
CA LEU A 322 -11.51 4.91 -3.60
C LEU A 322 -11.29 6.11 -2.68
N MET A 323 -11.80 6.05 -1.45
CA MET A 323 -11.67 7.15 -0.48
C MET A 323 -10.21 7.52 -0.24
N LYS A 324 -9.34 6.54 -0.10
CA LYS A 324 -7.90 6.74 0.06
C LYS A 324 -7.28 7.48 -1.13
N GLN A 325 -7.69 7.12 -2.36
CA GLN A 325 -7.21 7.80 -3.56
C GLN A 325 -7.77 9.22 -3.69
N LEU A 326 -9.03 9.42 -3.35
CA LEU A 326 -9.63 10.76 -3.31
C LEU A 326 -8.91 11.67 -2.31
N ALA A 327 -8.58 11.15 -1.11
CA ALA A 327 -7.81 11.90 -0.12
C ALA A 327 -6.41 12.27 -0.64
N TYR A 328 -5.76 11.35 -1.38
CA TYR A 328 -4.48 11.62 -2.04
C TYR A 328 -4.60 12.75 -3.07
N MET A 329 -5.62 12.70 -3.93
CA MET A 329 -5.87 13.71 -4.94
C MET A 329 -6.26 15.07 -4.34
N ALA A 330 -7.08 15.08 -3.28
CA ALA A 330 -7.43 16.29 -2.55
C ALA A 330 -6.20 16.99 -1.95
N GLY A 331 -5.27 16.21 -1.38
CA GLY A 331 -3.98 16.74 -0.90
C GLY A 331 -3.14 17.38 -2.01
N TRP A 332 -3.09 16.77 -3.20
CA TRP A 332 -2.43 17.34 -4.35
C TRP A 332 -3.07 18.65 -4.80
N ARG A 333 -4.38 18.65 -4.97
CA ARG A 333 -5.13 19.83 -5.40
C ARG A 333 -5.00 20.96 -4.40
N SER A 334 -5.10 20.67 -3.11
CA SER A 334 -4.91 21.65 -2.05
C SER A 334 -3.60 22.42 -2.20
N HIS A 335 -2.49 21.72 -2.44
CA HIS A 335 -1.19 22.37 -2.60
C HIS A 335 -1.02 23.08 -3.93
N LEU A 336 -1.36 22.41 -5.04
CA LEU A 336 -1.04 22.89 -6.38
C LEU A 336 -2.00 23.96 -6.90
N VAL A 337 -3.26 23.93 -6.46
CA VAL A 337 -4.33 24.79 -7.00
C VAL A 337 -4.87 25.71 -5.92
N GLU A 338 -5.17 25.18 -4.74
CA GLU A 338 -5.89 25.91 -3.70
C GLU A 338 -4.97 26.56 -2.66
N LYS A 339 -3.67 26.64 -2.94
CA LYS A 339 -2.65 27.33 -2.10
C LYS A 339 -2.64 26.87 -0.63
N GLY A 340 -2.84 25.57 -0.41
CA GLY A 340 -2.87 24.95 0.91
C GLY A 340 -4.20 25.07 1.67
N GLN A 341 -5.28 25.54 1.01
CA GLN A 341 -6.61 25.52 1.58
C GLN A 341 -7.18 24.09 1.59
N PRO A 342 -8.08 23.76 2.53
CA PRO A 342 -8.75 22.46 2.55
C PRO A 342 -9.54 22.21 1.27
N VAL A 343 -9.43 20.99 0.73
CA VAL A 343 -10.19 20.49 -0.41
C VAL A 343 -11.04 19.32 0.07
N ARG A 344 -12.35 19.39 -0.11
CA ARG A 344 -13.25 18.27 0.16
C ARG A 344 -13.01 17.18 -0.88
N LEU A 345 -13.15 15.91 -0.49
CA LEU A 345 -12.88 14.80 -1.41
C LEU A 345 -13.81 14.81 -2.63
N GLU A 346 -15.04 15.26 -2.45
CA GLU A 346 -16.07 15.38 -3.49
C GLU A 346 -15.82 16.55 -4.46
N ASP A 347 -15.05 17.57 -4.04
CA ASP A 347 -14.76 18.77 -4.84
C ASP A 347 -13.55 18.60 -5.76
N VAL A 348 -12.86 17.44 -5.72
CA VAL A 348 -11.78 17.16 -6.66
C VAL A 348 -12.38 16.88 -8.03
N PRO A 349 -12.12 17.69 -9.08
CA PRO A 349 -12.68 17.46 -10.40
C PRO A 349 -12.22 16.11 -10.96
N ALA A 350 -13.17 15.40 -11.58
CA ALA A 350 -12.91 14.05 -12.07
C ALA A 350 -11.83 14.00 -13.17
N ASP A 351 -11.79 15.02 -14.00
CA ASP A 351 -10.90 15.19 -15.15
C ASP A 351 -9.58 15.89 -14.83
N TRP A 352 -9.39 16.33 -13.57
CA TRP A 352 -8.14 16.94 -13.18
C TRP A 352 -7.05 15.89 -12.96
N ASP A 353 -6.02 15.94 -13.80
CA ASP A 353 -4.83 15.11 -13.66
C ASP A 353 -3.79 15.78 -12.75
N ALA A 354 -3.45 15.12 -11.66
CA ALA A 354 -2.28 15.52 -10.88
C ALA A 354 -1.01 15.25 -11.69
N PRO A 355 0.00 16.14 -11.59
CA PRO A 355 1.25 15.93 -12.30
C PRO A 355 1.95 14.65 -11.82
N VAL A 356 2.45 13.87 -12.77
CA VAL A 356 3.31 12.74 -12.44
C VAL A 356 4.69 13.30 -12.10
N LYS A 357 5.16 13.05 -10.87
CA LYS A 357 6.54 13.33 -10.53
C LYS A 357 7.42 12.41 -11.35
N LEU A 358 8.08 12.97 -12.35
CA LEU A 358 9.10 12.24 -13.06
C LEU A 358 10.37 12.20 -12.20
N PRO A 359 11.01 11.05 -12.10
CA PRO A 359 12.25 10.93 -11.36
C PRO A 359 13.35 11.78 -12.02
N GLN A 360 14.29 12.20 -11.21
CA GLN A 360 15.41 13.03 -11.65
C GLN A 360 16.61 12.22 -12.16
N ARG A 361 16.50 10.88 -12.19
CA ARG A 361 17.61 10.01 -12.60
C ARG A 361 17.63 9.83 -14.11
N PRO A 362 18.81 9.73 -14.72
CA PRO A 362 18.92 9.42 -16.15
C PRO A 362 18.17 8.12 -16.49
N GLY A 363 17.40 8.14 -17.56
CA GLY A 363 16.61 6.98 -18.02
C GLY A 363 15.17 6.92 -17.54
N GLU A 364 14.80 7.63 -16.49
CA GLU A 364 13.44 7.60 -15.94
C GLU A 364 12.45 8.36 -16.84
N ALA A 365 12.84 9.50 -17.37
CA ALA A 365 12.04 10.21 -18.36
C ALA A 365 11.81 9.36 -19.61
N ALA A 366 12.84 8.64 -20.07
CA ALA A 366 12.73 7.73 -21.21
C ALA A 366 11.78 6.55 -20.92
N TYR A 367 11.74 6.06 -19.68
CA TYR A 367 10.81 5.01 -19.25
C TYR A 367 9.36 5.51 -19.35
N PHE A 368 9.07 6.69 -18.83
CA PHE A 368 7.75 7.30 -18.90
C PHE A 368 7.32 7.59 -20.35
N GLU A 369 8.23 8.08 -21.19
CA GLU A 369 7.95 8.35 -22.61
C GLU A 369 7.61 7.07 -23.39
N ARG A 370 8.16 5.92 -23.01
CA ARG A 370 7.77 4.64 -23.62
C ARG A 370 6.31 4.28 -23.29
N PHE A 371 5.84 4.54 -22.06
CA PHE A 371 4.44 4.38 -21.71
C PHE A 371 3.54 5.33 -22.49
N ARG A 372 3.94 6.58 -22.67
CA ARG A 372 3.22 7.55 -23.51
C ARG A 372 3.11 7.08 -24.96
N LYS A 373 4.15 6.46 -25.50
CA LYS A 373 4.12 5.91 -26.86
C LYS A 373 3.26 4.65 -26.97
N LEU A 374 3.16 3.85 -25.92
CA LEU A 374 2.37 2.63 -25.92
C LEU A 374 0.87 2.93 -25.78
N PHE A 375 0.49 3.92 -24.98
CA PHE A 375 -0.90 4.17 -24.59
C PHE A 375 -1.47 5.51 -25.07
N GLY A 376 -0.65 6.43 -25.52
CA GLY A 376 -1.03 7.75 -26.03
C GLY A 376 -0.88 7.84 -27.49
#